data_0187c7fd5dbffe7658c9c186a6b1a35e
#
_entry.id   0187c7fd5dbffe7658c9c186a6b1a35e
#
_cell.length_a   1.000
_cell.length_b   1.000
_cell.length_c   1.000
_cell.angle_alpha   90.00
_cell.angle_beta   90.00
_cell.angle_gamma   90.00
#
_symmetry.space_group_name_H-M   'P 1'
#
loop_
_entity.id
_entity.type
_entity.pdbx_description
1 polymer ?
#
loop_
_entity_poly.entity_id
_entity_poly.type
_entity_poly.pdbx_seq_one_letter_code
_entity_poly.pdbx_strand_id
1 'polypeptide(L)'
;MNINELKTKAMQRKPASKRASQTGKKLDLSKMVRMNFNENSYGMSPKALEVIKESAVMGNRYDFNATEIKDVIAKKHGFDSSNVLIGAGSSALIDMLGVTFLEDGDEVVLCMPTFAAFVDMAYVNGATPKVVPVNENQEFDLEAMLEAIDEKTKMVVVVNPNNPTSTYRSAGDIEEFIKKVPENVMIVVDEAYLEYATAPDCKSMIHLVKEMDKPIVILKTFSKIYGMAGVRMGYAIADSEIIASMSGCPAAWNVSIMAQKAAIAALNDQEFIEYVKENIVKGREYITKELEQLGCKVFPSQTSFVYFDAHRNPAKLMDEMAKENIAMGAAEYSRISVGPMEENQLFIEAMKKILGR
;
A
#
# COMPACT_ATOMS: atom_id res chain seq x y z
N MET A 1 12.68 -20.58 30.18
CA MET A 1 12.66 -20.94 28.76
C MET A 1 12.81 -19.67 27.96
N ASN A 2 13.82 -19.56 27.12
CA ASN A 2 14.04 -18.38 26.28
C ASN A 2 13.28 -18.58 24.95
N ILE A 3 12.11 -17.94 24.79
CA ILE A 3 11.26 -18.05 23.59
C ILE A 3 12.01 -17.61 22.33
N ASN A 4 13.01 -16.72 22.44
CA ASN A 4 13.78 -16.29 21.28
C ASN A 4 14.56 -17.43 20.63
N GLU A 5 14.95 -18.46 21.38
CA GLU A 5 15.64 -19.65 20.86
C GLU A 5 14.72 -20.58 20.05
N LEU A 6 13.39 -20.45 20.23
CA LEU A 6 12.39 -21.20 19.47
C LEU A 6 12.01 -20.55 18.14
N LYS A 7 12.41 -19.30 17.91
CA LYS A 7 12.19 -18.64 16.63
C LYS A 7 13.04 -19.24 15.53
N THR A 8 12.54 -19.23 14.30
CA THR A 8 13.37 -19.56 13.14
C THR A 8 14.56 -18.60 13.04
N LYS A 9 15.66 -19.03 12.39
CA LYS A 9 16.82 -18.18 12.15
C LYS A 9 16.44 -16.88 11.42
N ALA A 10 15.52 -16.96 10.47
CA ALA A 10 14.95 -15.84 9.76
C ALA A 10 14.31 -14.81 10.71
N MET A 11 13.44 -15.26 11.61
CA MET A 11 12.78 -14.40 12.59
C MET A 11 13.74 -13.85 13.67
N GLN A 12 14.85 -14.51 13.94
CA GLN A 12 15.88 -14.01 14.85
C GLN A 12 16.69 -12.86 14.22
N ARG A 13 16.89 -12.89 12.89
CA ARG A 13 17.59 -11.84 12.12
C ARG A 13 16.73 -10.59 11.88
N LYS A 14 15.39 -10.74 11.91
CA LYS A 14 14.48 -9.61 11.70
C LYS A 14 14.69 -8.56 12.79
N PRO A 15 15.02 -7.30 12.44
CA PRO A 15 15.12 -6.22 13.41
C PRO A 15 13.80 -6.09 14.18
N ALA A 16 13.89 -5.78 15.48
CA ALA A 16 12.70 -5.46 16.26
C ALA A 16 11.98 -4.30 15.54
N SER A 17 10.69 -4.50 15.23
CA SER A 17 9.88 -3.48 14.61
C SER A 17 9.95 -2.22 15.48
N LYS A 18 10.66 -1.20 15.02
CA LYS A 18 10.52 0.16 15.53
C LYS A 18 9.20 0.72 14.95
N ARG A 19 8.07 0.05 15.24
CA ARG A 19 6.82 0.80 15.16
C ARG A 19 7.06 1.99 16.04
N ALA A 20 7.05 3.19 15.46
CA ALA A 20 7.12 4.42 16.21
C ALA A 20 6.14 4.25 17.38
N SER A 21 6.66 3.92 18.55
CA SER A 21 5.83 3.67 19.70
C SER A 21 5.34 5.05 20.03
N GLN A 22 4.14 5.27 19.64
CA GLN A 22 3.35 6.31 20.23
C GLN A 22 3.56 6.13 21.72
N THR A 23 4.19 7.10 22.35
CA THR A 23 4.49 7.29 23.77
C THR A 23 3.73 6.33 24.70
N GLY A 24 4.00 5.08 24.81
CA GLY A 24 3.47 4.13 25.79
C GLY A 24 2.00 4.26 26.21
N LYS A 25 1.30 5.31 25.79
CA LYS A 25 -0.13 5.53 26.01
C LYS A 25 -0.92 4.95 24.85
N LYS A 26 -1.77 4.00 25.16
CA LYS A 26 -2.75 3.46 24.21
C LYS A 26 -3.72 4.57 23.85
N LEU A 27 -3.62 5.10 22.61
CA LEU A 27 -4.56 6.10 22.12
C LEU A 27 -5.94 5.45 21.96
N ASP A 28 -6.98 6.14 22.46
CA ASP A 28 -8.36 5.75 22.19
C ASP A 28 -8.79 6.31 20.83
N LEU A 29 -8.49 5.56 19.77
CA LEU A 29 -8.79 5.97 18.40
C LEU A 29 -10.29 6.18 18.13
N SER A 30 -11.19 5.68 19.00
CA SER A 30 -12.64 5.89 18.86
C SER A 30 -13.05 7.34 19.12
N LYS A 31 -12.19 8.10 19.79
CA LYS A 31 -12.42 9.52 20.17
C LYS A 31 -11.57 10.51 19.37
N MET A 32 -10.84 10.01 18.37
CA MET A 32 -9.89 10.81 17.59
C MET A 32 -10.30 10.89 16.13
N VAL A 33 -9.94 11.98 15.46
CA VAL A 33 -9.94 12.08 14.01
C VAL A 33 -8.80 11.18 13.50
N ARG A 34 -9.13 10.13 12.74
CA ARG A 34 -8.20 9.06 12.33
C ARG A 34 -7.55 9.38 11.00
N MET A 35 -6.42 10.06 11.02
CA MET A 35 -5.68 10.45 9.82
C MET A 35 -4.30 9.77 9.74
N ASN A 36 -4.12 8.58 10.32
CA ASN A 36 -2.81 7.92 10.47
C ASN A 36 -2.61 6.67 9.60
N PHE A 37 -3.68 5.97 9.19
CA PHE A 37 -3.60 4.69 8.49
C PHE A 37 -3.92 4.74 7.00
N ASN A 38 -4.09 5.94 6.44
CA ASN A 38 -4.50 6.13 5.05
C ASN A 38 -5.79 5.36 4.74
N GLU A 39 -6.72 5.37 5.70
CA GLU A 39 -8.06 4.84 5.53
C GLU A 39 -8.90 5.83 4.70
N ASN A 40 -9.98 5.37 4.13
CA ASN A 40 -10.94 6.22 3.44
C ASN A 40 -12.00 6.72 4.43
N SER A 41 -11.87 7.97 4.90
CA SER A 41 -12.82 8.58 5.83
C SER A 41 -14.22 8.81 5.25
N TYR A 42 -14.39 8.71 3.92
CA TYR A 42 -15.71 8.72 3.27
C TYR A 42 -16.48 7.40 3.42
N GLY A 43 -15.83 6.39 4.02
CA GLY A 43 -16.40 5.08 4.23
C GLY A 43 -16.27 4.14 3.04
N MET A 44 -17.10 3.12 3.04
CA MET A 44 -17.19 2.12 1.98
C MET A 44 -18.38 2.44 1.07
N SER A 45 -18.28 2.06 -0.23
CA SER A 45 -19.41 2.16 -1.15
C SER A 45 -20.71 1.66 -0.51
N PRO A 46 -21.81 2.42 -0.57
CA PRO A 46 -23.12 1.97 -0.07
C PRO A 46 -23.57 0.65 -0.70
N LYS A 47 -23.27 0.44 -1.99
CA LYS A 47 -23.59 -0.82 -2.70
C LYS A 47 -22.79 -1.99 -2.13
N ALA A 48 -21.50 -1.78 -1.85
CA ALA A 48 -20.67 -2.82 -1.23
C ALA A 48 -21.12 -3.15 0.19
N LEU A 49 -21.51 -2.13 0.97
CA LEU A 49 -22.02 -2.31 2.33
C LEU A 49 -23.32 -3.13 2.34
N GLU A 50 -24.23 -2.87 1.42
CA GLU A 50 -25.50 -3.62 1.32
C GLU A 50 -25.25 -5.09 0.96
N VAL A 51 -24.37 -5.33 -0.01
CA VAL A 51 -23.99 -6.70 -0.40
C VAL A 51 -23.33 -7.47 0.75
N ILE A 52 -22.55 -6.81 1.63
CA ILE A 52 -22.03 -7.45 2.85
C ILE A 52 -23.17 -7.93 3.74
N LYS A 53 -24.18 -7.09 4.00
CA LYS A 53 -25.33 -7.43 4.84
C LYS A 53 -26.11 -8.61 4.25
N GLU A 54 -26.39 -8.57 2.94
CA GLU A 54 -27.11 -9.64 2.23
C GLU A 54 -26.32 -10.96 2.22
N SER A 55 -25.00 -10.89 2.00
CA SER A 55 -24.15 -12.08 1.92
C SER A 55 -23.76 -12.66 3.27
N ALA A 56 -24.03 -11.99 4.38
CA ALA A 56 -23.70 -12.46 5.74
C ALA A 56 -24.31 -13.84 6.04
N VAL A 57 -25.48 -14.15 5.49
CA VAL A 57 -26.14 -15.47 5.61
C VAL A 57 -25.33 -16.61 4.99
N MET A 58 -24.38 -16.31 4.11
CA MET A 58 -23.49 -17.30 3.47
C MET A 58 -22.22 -17.56 4.28
N GLY A 59 -22.05 -16.93 5.44
CA GLY A 59 -20.84 -17.03 6.25
C GLY A 59 -20.47 -18.44 6.74
N ASN A 60 -21.38 -19.42 6.61
CA ASN A 60 -21.16 -20.84 6.88
C ASN A 60 -20.64 -21.63 5.66
N ARG A 61 -20.37 -20.99 4.54
CA ARG A 61 -19.91 -21.63 3.30
C ARG A 61 -18.55 -21.11 2.87
N TYR A 62 -17.80 -21.98 2.22
CA TYR A 62 -16.56 -21.62 1.55
C TYR A 62 -16.83 -21.34 0.07
N ASP A 63 -16.10 -20.36 -0.48
CA ASP A 63 -15.94 -20.16 -1.92
C ASP A 63 -14.43 -20.09 -2.22
N PHE A 64 -13.81 -21.24 -2.38
CA PHE A 64 -12.36 -21.34 -2.56
C PHE A 64 -11.93 -20.91 -3.96
N ASN A 65 -12.76 -21.08 -4.96
CA ASN A 65 -12.39 -20.76 -6.35
C ASN A 65 -12.44 -19.27 -6.62
N ALA A 66 -13.34 -18.56 -5.91
CA ALA A 66 -13.53 -17.12 -6.08
C ALA A 66 -13.71 -16.73 -7.57
N THR A 67 -14.39 -17.57 -8.36
CA THR A 67 -14.48 -17.45 -9.82
C THR A 67 -15.09 -16.12 -10.22
N GLU A 68 -16.22 -15.75 -9.61
CA GLU A 68 -16.97 -14.55 -9.98
C GLU A 68 -16.12 -13.27 -9.85
N ILE A 69 -15.42 -13.09 -8.72
CA ILE A 69 -14.57 -11.90 -8.51
C ILE A 69 -13.33 -11.90 -9.41
N LYS A 70 -12.72 -13.08 -9.64
CA LYS A 70 -11.58 -13.20 -10.57
C LYS A 70 -11.99 -12.84 -11.99
N ASP A 71 -13.15 -13.31 -12.47
CA ASP A 71 -13.67 -12.99 -13.80
C ASP A 71 -13.95 -11.48 -13.95
N VAL A 72 -14.54 -10.85 -12.92
CA VAL A 72 -14.78 -9.39 -12.92
C VAL A 72 -13.47 -8.60 -12.98
N ILE A 73 -12.46 -8.96 -12.18
CA ILE A 73 -11.15 -8.30 -12.19
C ILE A 73 -10.46 -8.54 -13.54
N ALA A 74 -10.42 -9.77 -14.02
CA ALA A 74 -9.81 -10.14 -15.29
C ALA A 74 -10.42 -9.34 -16.44
N LYS A 75 -11.74 -9.32 -16.54
CA LYS A 75 -12.47 -8.56 -17.56
C LYS A 75 -12.16 -7.05 -17.49
N LYS A 76 -12.12 -6.48 -16.29
CA LYS A 76 -11.79 -5.05 -16.09
C LYS A 76 -10.43 -4.68 -16.67
N HIS A 77 -9.45 -5.57 -16.57
CA HIS A 77 -8.07 -5.32 -16.99
C HIS A 77 -7.70 -6.00 -18.30
N GLY A 78 -8.63 -6.71 -18.95
CA GLY A 78 -8.41 -7.40 -20.22
C GLY A 78 -7.55 -8.65 -20.10
N PHE A 79 -7.61 -9.36 -18.98
CA PHE A 79 -6.91 -10.60 -18.69
C PHE A 79 -7.86 -11.80 -18.58
N ASP A 80 -7.31 -13.00 -18.40
CA ASP A 80 -8.05 -14.20 -18.02
C ASP A 80 -8.04 -14.38 -16.50
N SER A 81 -9.02 -15.12 -15.95
CA SER A 81 -9.11 -15.39 -14.51
C SER A 81 -7.88 -16.11 -13.96
N SER A 82 -7.18 -16.87 -14.79
CA SER A 82 -5.90 -17.52 -14.46
C SER A 82 -4.74 -16.54 -14.19
N ASN A 83 -4.87 -15.29 -14.63
CA ASN A 83 -3.90 -14.22 -14.34
C ASN A 83 -4.22 -13.47 -13.04
N VAL A 84 -5.29 -13.84 -12.31
CA VAL A 84 -5.76 -13.10 -11.13
C VAL A 84 -5.67 -13.97 -9.89
N LEU A 85 -5.03 -13.45 -8.84
CA LEU A 85 -5.07 -14.01 -7.49
C LEU A 85 -5.67 -13.00 -6.51
N ILE A 86 -6.60 -13.43 -5.67
CA ILE A 86 -7.14 -12.60 -4.59
C ILE A 86 -6.48 -12.94 -3.27
N GLY A 87 -6.45 -11.98 -2.34
CA GLY A 87 -5.89 -12.16 -1.00
C GLY A 87 -6.58 -11.28 0.04
N ALA A 88 -6.39 -11.60 1.32
CA ALA A 88 -6.90 -10.81 2.44
C ALA A 88 -6.16 -9.45 2.57
N GLY A 89 -6.39 -8.57 1.60
CA GLY A 89 -5.63 -7.36 1.32
C GLY A 89 -4.34 -7.67 0.54
N SER A 90 -3.73 -6.64 -0.04
CA SER A 90 -2.43 -6.81 -0.72
C SER A 90 -1.33 -7.34 0.21
N SER A 91 -1.44 -7.13 1.52
CA SER A 91 -0.47 -7.66 2.50
C SER A 91 -0.39 -9.18 2.47
N ALA A 92 -1.52 -9.90 2.34
CA ALA A 92 -1.51 -11.35 2.21
C ALA A 92 -0.86 -11.82 0.91
N LEU A 93 -1.03 -11.05 -0.17
CA LEU A 93 -0.37 -11.34 -1.45
C LEU A 93 1.15 -11.10 -1.38
N ILE A 94 1.59 -10.08 -0.64
CA ILE A 94 3.00 -9.84 -0.34
C ILE A 94 3.59 -11.03 0.44
N ASP A 95 2.87 -11.52 1.46
CA ASP A 95 3.32 -12.70 2.22
C ASP A 95 3.40 -13.95 1.32
N MET A 96 2.39 -14.15 0.43
CA MET A 96 2.41 -15.27 -0.54
C MET A 96 3.60 -15.18 -1.51
N LEU A 97 3.94 -13.99 -2.00
CA LEU A 97 5.13 -13.78 -2.83
C LEU A 97 6.39 -14.24 -2.11
N GLY A 98 6.56 -13.83 -0.85
CA GLY A 98 7.70 -14.23 -0.05
C GLY A 98 7.77 -15.75 0.15
N VAL A 99 6.67 -16.38 0.57
CA VAL A 99 6.59 -17.83 0.81
C VAL A 99 6.83 -18.64 -0.46
N THR A 100 6.41 -18.12 -1.62
CA THR A 100 6.48 -18.86 -2.89
C THR A 100 7.84 -18.73 -3.55
N PHE A 101 8.49 -17.56 -3.46
CA PHE A 101 9.64 -17.23 -4.32
C PHE A 101 10.93 -16.87 -3.57
N LEU A 102 10.91 -16.75 -2.24
CA LEU A 102 12.11 -16.38 -1.47
C LEU A 102 12.60 -17.53 -0.58
N GLU A 103 13.90 -17.65 -0.49
CA GLU A 103 14.57 -18.57 0.42
C GLU A 103 15.78 -17.91 1.13
N ASP A 104 16.44 -18.68 2.00
CA ASP A 104 17.59 -18.18 2.76
C ASP A 104 18.77 -17.87 1.84
N GLY A 105 19.23 -16.65 1.84
CA GLY A 105 20.32 -16.15 1.01
C GLY A 105 19.90 -15.28 -0.17
N ASP A 106 18.62 -15.27 -0.52
CA ASP A 106 18.08 -14.35 -1.52
C ASP A 106 18.13 -12.90 -1.07
N GLU A 107 18.12 -11.96 -2.03
CA GLU A 107 18.04 -10.53 -1.79
C GLU A 107 16.80 -9.92 -2.46
N VAL A 108 16.20 -8.93 -1.77
CA VAL A 108 15.08 -8.13 -2.29
C VAL A 108 15.51 -6.68 -2.36
N VAL A 109 15.62 -6.13 -3.56
CA VAL A 109 15.98 -4.72 -3.80
C VAL A 109 14.73 -3.85 -3.68
N LEU A 110 14.81 -2.81 -2.86
CA LEU A 110 13.72 -1.84 -2.66
C LEU A 110 14.25 -0.47 -2.20
N CYS A 111 13.58 0.61 -2.57
CA CYS A 111 13.85 1.92 -1.99
C CYS A 111 13.26 2.07 -0.58
N MET A 112 13.92 2.84 0.28
CA MET A 112 13.41 3.18 1.61
C MET A 112 13.45 4.71 1.82
N PRO A 113 12.42 5.29 2.47
CA PRO A 113 11.29 4.61 3.10
C PRO A 113 10.21 4.15 2.10
N THR A 114 9.65 2.95 2.33
CA THR A 114 8.50 2.41 1.58
C THR A 114 7.59 1.59 2.50
N PHE A 115 6.62 0.87 1.92
CA PHE A 115 5.68 0.05 2.70
C PHE A 115 6.42 -1.12 3.37
N ALA A 116 6.45 -1.08 4.70
CA ALA A 116 7.29 -1.97 5.52
C ALA A 116 6.98 -3.46 5.35
N ALA A 117 5.79 -3.83 4.83
CA ALA A 117 5.44 -5.23 4.59
C ALA A 117 6.42 -5.95 3.65
N PHE A 118 7.01 -5.25 2.69
CA PHE A 118 8.02 -5.84 1.79
C PHE A 118 9.33 -6.17 2.51
N VAL A 119 9.75 -5.29 3.42
CA VAL A 119 10.93 -5.54 4.27
C VAL A 119 10.65 -6.71 5.22
N ASP A 120 9.47 -6.73 5.82
CA ASP A 120 9.04 -7.80 6.72
C ASP A 120 8.95 -9.15 5.99
N MET A 121 8.39 -9.16 4.78
CA MET A 121 8.31 -10.32 3.92
C MET A 121 9.70 -10.92 3.63
N ALA A 122 10.67 -10.08 3.24
CA ALA A 122 12.02 -10.56 2.98
C ALA A 122 12.63 -11.24 4.22
N TYR A 123 12.63 -10.57 5.36
CA TYR A 123 13.18 -11.14 6.60
C TYR A 123 12.48 -12.42 7.05
N VAL A 124 11.15 -12.49 6.97
CA VAL A 124 10.38 -13.66 7.44
C VAL A 124 10.71 -14.91 6.61
N ASN A 125 11.00 -14.73 5.33
CA ASN A 125 11.36 -15.82 4.42
C ASN A 125 12.88 -16.09 4.33
N GLY A 126 13.70 -15.43 5.15
CA GLY A 126 15.15 -15.66 5.19
C GLY A 126 15.95 -14.80 4.21
N ALA A 127 15.27 -14.08 3.35
CA ALA A 127 15.92 -13.16 2.41
C ALA A 127 16.40 -11.88 3.11
N THR A 128 17.31 -11.17 2.44
CA THR A 128 17.88 -9.90 2.94
C THR A 128 17.30 -8.73 2.14
N PRO A 129 16.66 -7.73 2.78
CA PRO A 129 16.31 -6.50 2.09
C PRO A 129 17.57 -5.71 1.71
N LYS A 130 17.78 -5.49 0.42
CA LYS A 130 18.85 -4.65 -0.13
C LYS A 130 18.29 -3.25 -0.34
N VAL A 131 18.56 -2.39 0.62
CA VAL A 131 17.92 -1.08 0.74
C VAL A 131 18.68 -0.03 -0.07
N VAL A 132 17.99 0.64 -0.96
CA VAL A 132 18.42 1.84 -1.67
C VAL A 132 17.69 3.04 -1.05
N PRO A 133 18.36 4.16 -0.71
CA PRO A 133 17.66 5.35 -0.25
C PRO A 133 16.83 5.96 -1.38
N VAL A 134 15.70 6.59 -1.03
CA VAL A 134 15.00 7.49 -1.97
C VAL A 134 15.89 8.69 -2.30
N ASN A 135 15.66 9.34 -3.44
CA ASN A 135 16.37 10.54 -3.82
C ASN A 135 15.99 11.75 -2.93
N GLU A 136 16.62 12.91 -3.16
CA GLU A 136 16.36 14.15 -2.40
C GLU A 136 14.92 14.67 -2.49
N ASN A 137 14.18 14.26 -3.52
CA ASN A 137 12.76 14.56 -3.72
C ASN A 137 11.84 13.52 -3.06
N GLN A 138 12.38 12.58 -2.30
CA GLN A 138 11.66 11.45 -1.70
C GLN A 138 11.02 10.50 -2.73
N GLU A 139 11.57 10.42 -3.93
CA GLU A 139 11.17 9.52 -4.99
C GLU A 139 12.08 8.29 -5.04
N PHE A 140 11.60 7.20 -5.62
CA PHE A 140 12.42 6.02 -5.87
C PHE A 140 13.57 6.34 -6.82
N ASP A 141 14.79 6.01 -6.39
CA ASP A 141 15.99 6.07 -7.22
C ASP A 141 16.12 4.77 -8.02
N LEU A 142 15.45 4.75 -9.19
CA LEU A 142 15.40 3.57 -10.05
C LEU A 142 16.77 3.20 -10.63
N GLU A 143 17.66 4.17 -10.82
CA GLU A 143 19.02 3.93 -11.31
C GLU A 143 19.88 3.25 -10.24
N ALA A 144 19.88 3.77 -9.03
CA ALA A 144 20.54 3.12 -7.90
C ALA A 144 19.94 1.74 -7.56
N MET A 145 18.63 1.53 -7.78
CA MET A 145 18.03 0.21 -7.67
C MET A 145 18.57 -0.77 -8.70
N LEU A 146 18.78 -0.34 -9.96
CA LEU A 146 19.39 -1.19 -10.99
C LEU A 146 20.84 -1.56 -10.65
N GLU A 147 21.62 -0.59 -10.16
CA GLU A 147 23.00 -0.82 -9.72
C GLU A 147 23.10 -1.78 -8.53
N ALA A 148 22.05 -1.83 -7.71
CA ALA A 148 21.99 -2.71 -6.56
C ALA A 148 21.67 -4.18 -6.93
N ILE A 149 21.22 -4.47 -8.16
CA ILE A 149 20.89 -5.84 -8.59
C ILE A 149 22.18 -6.64 -8.81
N ASP A 150 22.24 -7.82 -8.22
CA ASP A 150 23.34 -8.79 -8.41
C ASP A 150 22.82 -10.23 -8.51
N GLU A 151 23.73 -11.20 -8.46
CA GLU A 151 23.40 -12.63 -8.62
C GLU A 151 22.53 -13.23 -7.51
N LYS A 152 22.42 -12.55 -6.35
CA LYS A 152 21.56 -12.96 -5.23
C LYS A 152 20.19 -12.28 -5.28
N THR A 153 20.03 -11.29 -6.12
CA THR A 153 18.79 -10.55 -6.23
C THR A 153 17.71 -11.41 -6.84
N LYS A 154 16.71 -11.76 -6.05
CA LYS A 154 15.54 -12.56 -6.46
C LYS A 154 14.36 -11.70 -6.84
N MET A 155 14.22 -10.52 -6.23
CA MET A 155 13.06 -9.68 -6.39
C MET A 155 13.46 -8.20 -6.33
N VAL A 156 12.80 -7.37 -7.13
CA VAL A 156 12.80 -5.91 -7.01
C VAL A 156 11.38 -5.41 -6.75
N VAL A 157 11.24 -4.40 -5.89
CA VAL A 157 9.93 -3.88 -5.48
C VAL A 157 9.83 -2.39 -5.77
N VAL A 158 8.80 -2.00 -6.53
CA VAL A 158 8.43 -0.61 -6.80
C VAL A 158 7.04 -0.34 -6.23
N VAL A 159 6.90 0.59 -5.30
CA VAL A 159 5.61 1.05 -4.77
C VAL A 159 5.28 2.38 -5.41
N ASN A 160 4.27 2.43 -6.27
CA ASN A 160 3.99 3.63 -7.08
C ASN A 160 2.48 3.93 -7.22
N PRO A 161 1.99 5.02 -6.67
CA PRO A 161 2.67 6.01 -5.82
C PRO A 161 3.10 5.45 -4.46
N ASN A 162 4.23 5.98 -3.91
CA ASN A 162 4.88 5.40 -2.74
C ASN A 162 4.19 5.79 -1.42
N ASN A 163 4.20 4.87 -0.47
CA ASN A 163 3.87 5.07 0.93
C ASN A 163 5.12 4.79 1.79
N PRO A 164 5.68 5.77 2.54
CA PRO A 164 5.01 6.96 3.08
C PRO A 164 5.23 8.26 2.32
N THR A 165 6.08 8.31 1.30
CA THR A 165 6.58 9.57 0.71
C THR A 165 5.55 10.33 -0.11
N SER A 166 4.44 9.69 -0.50
CA SER A 166 3.38 10.20 -1.39
C SER A 166 3.79 10.48 -2.84
N THR A 167 5.07 10.47 -3.13
CA THR A 167 5.68 10.71 -4.44
C THR A 167 5.46 9.54 -5.40
N TYR A 168 5.75 9.76 -6.68
CA TYR A 168 5.65 8.75 -7.72
C TYR A 168 6.79 8.86 -8.73
N ARG A 169 6.99 7.79 -9.48
CA ARG A 169 7.79 7.81 -10.72
C ARG A 169 6.86 7.73 -11.91
N SER A 170 7.23 8.40 -13.00
CA SER A 170 6.43 8.37 -14.24
C SER A 170 6.32 6.94 -14.79
N ALA A 171 5.26 6.65 -15.52
CA ALA A 171 5.11 5.37 -16.21
C ALA A 171 6.31 5.07 -17.10
N GLY A 172 6.80 6.06 -17.84
CA GLY A 172 7.97 5.90 -18.70
C GLY A 172 9.23 5.51 -17.96
N ASP A 173 9.50 6.15 -16.80
CA ASP A 173 10.67 5.82 -15.98
C ASP A 173 10.58 4.37 -15.45
N ILE A 174 9.37 3.93 -15.00
CA ILE A 174 9.18 2.57 -14.49
C ILE A 174 9.28 1.55 -15.62
N GLU A 175 8.74 1.82 -16.80
CA GLU A 175 8.88 0.93 -17.96
C GLU A 175 10.34 0.76 -18.37
N GLU A 176 11.12 1.85 -18.42
CA GLU A 176 12.55 1.79 -18.74
C GLU A 176 13.36 1.04 -17.66
N PHE A 177 12.99 1.20 -16.38
CA PHE A 177 13.54 0.42 -15.29
C PHE A 177 13.25 -1.08 -15.48
N ILE A 178 11.99 -1.44 -15.70
CA ILE A 178 11.55 -2.84 -15.89
C ILE A 178 12.26 -3.49 -17.06
N LYS A 179 12.45 -2.78 -18.17
CA LYS A 179 13.20 -3.31 -19.35
C LYS A 179 14.63 -3.70 -18.99
N LYS A 180 15.29 -2.96 -18.09
CA LYS A 180 16.68 -3.16 -17.70
C LYS A 180 16.87 -4.20 -16.59
N VAL A 181 15.83 -4.52 -15.81
CA VAL A 181 15.88 -5.58 -14.78
C VAL A 181 16.17 -6.94 -15.48
N PRO A 182 17.10 -7.79 -14.97
CA PRO A 182 17.36 -9.11 -15.53
C PRO A 182 16.10 -10.00 -15.57
N GLU A 183 16.04 -10.91 -16.56
CA GLU A 183 14.86 -11.76 -16.80
C GLU A 183 14.57 -12.75 -15.66
N ASN A 184 15.57 -13.11 -14.88
CA ASN A 184 15.46 -14.03 -13.75
C ASN A 184 15.12 -13.33 -12.42
N VAL A 185 14.88 -12.01 -12.43
CA VAL A 185 14.53 -11.21 -11.25
C VAL A 185 13.05 -10.87 -11.31
N MET A 186 12.30 -11.25 -10.26
CA MET A 186 10.88 -10.92 -10.16
C MET A 186 10.67 -9.42 -9.91
N ILE A 187 9.72 -8.82 -10.61
CA ILE A 187 9.39 -7.42 -10.52
C ILE A 187 8.01 -7.27 -9.87
N VAL A 188 7.94 -6.66 -8.69
CA VAL A 188 6.68 -6.41 -7.99
C VAL A 188 6.38 -4.92 -8.03
N VAL A 189 5.23 -4.55 -8.61
CA VAL A 189 4.74 -3.17 -8.61
C VAL A 189 3.49 -3.08 -7.74
N ASP A 190 3.58 -2.36 -6.63
CA ASP A 190 2.45 -2.11 -5.73
C ASP A 190 1.76 -0.80 -6.11
N GLU A 191 0.55 -0.90 -6.64
CA GLU A 191 -0.27 0.21 -7.10
C GLU A 191 -1.42 0.53 -6.14
N ALA A 192 -1.24 0.34 -4.84
CA ALA A 192 -2.30 0.49 -3.84
C ALA A 192 -2.95 1.90 -3.80
N TYR A 193 -2.28 2.92 -4.30
CA TYR A 193 -2.76 4.32 -4.29
C TYR A 193 -2.99 4.90 -5.69
N LEU A 194 -2.79 4.12 -6.74
CA LEU A 194 -2.80 4.62 -8.11
C LEU A 194 -4.12 5.27 -8.52
N GLU A 195 -5.25 4.80 -8.01
CA GLU A 195 -6.58 5.33 -8.32
C GLU A 195 -6.75 6.81 -7.90
N TYR A 196 -5.96 7.29 -6.94
CA TYR A 196 -5.95 8.70 -6.49
C TYR A 196 -5.09 9.62 -7.34
N ALA A 197 -4.27 9.05 -8.22
CA ALA A 197 -3.35 9.84 -9.03
C ALA A 197 -4.08 10.74 -10.04
N THR A 198 -3.55 11.95 -10.23
CA THR A 198 -4.02 12.96 -11.19
C THR A 198 -2.96 13.32 -12.21
N ALA A 199 -1.69 13.01 -11.96
CA ALA A 199 -0.62 13.22 -12.92
C ALA A 199 -0.82 12.33 -14.15
N PRO A 200 -0.78 12.90 -15.38
CA PRO A 200 -1.14 12.19 -16.62
C PRO A 200 -0.15 11.05 -16.96
N ASP A 201 1.05 11.09 -16.41
CA ASP A 201 2.12 10.12 -16.56
C ASP A 201 2.23 9.14 -15.39
N CYS A 202 1.40 9.27 -14.35
CA CYS A 202 1.25 8.29 -13.28
C CYS A 202 0.22 7.23 -13.70
N LYS A 203 0.69 6.16 -14.34
CA LYS A 203 -0.17 5.12 -14.94
C LYS A 203 0.17 3.74 -14.41
N SER A 204 -0.77 2.81 -14.56
CA SER A 204 -0.58 1.40 -14.21
C SER A 204 0.42 0.70 -15.13
N MET A 205 1.24 -0.17 -14.55
CA MET A 205 2.16 -1.05 -15.28
C MET A 205 1.50 -2.38 -15.67
N ILE A 206 0.22 -2.52 -15.46
CA ILE A 206 -0.51 -3.79 -15.66
C ILE A 206 -0.39 -4.34 -17.09
N HIS A 207 -0.31 -3.47 -18.10
CA HIS A 207 -0.17 -3.86 -19.50
C HIS A 207 1.13 -4.63 -19.76
N LEU A 208 2.21 -4.32 -19.01
CA LEU A 208 3.52 -4.95 -19.17
C LEU A 208 3.52 -6.44 -18.82
N VAL A 209 2.54 -6.91 -18.03
CA VAL A 209 2.36 -8.35 -17.75
C VAL A 209 2.13 -9.16 -19.02
N LYS A 210 1.53 -8.54 -20.05
CA LYS A 210 1.31 -9.19 -21.37
C LYS A 210 2.37 -8.83 -22.41
N GLU A 211 2.93 -7.63 -22.30
CA GLU A 211 3.79 -7.07 -23.34
C GLU A 211 5.26 -7.45 -23.16
N MET A 212 5.64 -7.91 -21.95
CA MET A 212 7.01 -8.29 -21.66
C MET A 212 7.10 -9.74 -21.20
N ASP A 213 8.09 -10.46 -21.69
CA ASP A 213 8.47 -11.80 -21.21
C ASP A 213 9.34 -11.66 -19.95
N LYS A 214 8.71 -11.17 -18.86
CA LYS A 214 9.36 -10.94 -17.57
C LYS A 214 8.41 -11.30 -16.41
N PRO A 215 8.94 -11.77 -15.27
CA PRO A 215 8.12 -12.12 -14.11
C PRO A 215 7.61 -10.87 -13.37
N ILE A 216 6.57 -10.25 -13.92
CA ILE A 216 5.95 -9.02 -13.37
C ILE A 216 4.71 -9.38 -12.57
N VAL A 217 4.59 -8.83 -11.36
CA VAL A 217 3.42 -8.94 -10.50
C VAL A 217 2.93 -7.54 -10.12
N ILE A 218 1.68 -7.25 -10.47
CA ILE A 218 1.01 -6.00 -10.09
C ILE A 218 0.11 -6.26 -8.88
N LEU A 219 0.30 -5.52 -7.79
CA LEU A 219 -0.51 -5.61 -6.59
C LEU A 219 -1.50 -4.45 -6.51
N LYS A 220 -2.75 -4.77 -6.18
CA LYS A 220 -3.82 -3.80 -5.95
C LYS A 220 -4.62 -4.12 -4.69
N THR A 221 -5.29 -3.11 -4.13
CA THR A 221 -6.02 -3.26 -2.87
C THR A 221 -7.39 -2.58 -2.92
N PHE A 222 -8.35 -3.18 -2.22
CA PHE A 222 -9.63 -2.54 -1.94
C PHE A 222 -9.62 -1.70 -0.64
N SER A 223 -8.50 -1.71 0.07
CA SER A 223 -8.38 -1.02 1.37
C SER A 223 -8.41 0.50 1.25
N LYS A 224 -8.12 1.08 0.07
CA LYS A 224 -7.90 2.53 -0.12
C LYS A 224 -9.13 3.18 -0.75
N ILE A 225 -9.15 3.43 -2.05
CA ILE A 225 -10.24 4.17 -2.70
C ILE A 225 -11.62 3.53 -2.49
N TYR A 226 -11.68 2.20 -2.43
CA TYR A 226 -12.94 1.48 -2.21
C TYR A 226 -13.43 1.48 -0.76
N GLY A 227 -12.64 1.99 0.20
CA GLY A 227 -13.00 2.10 1.61
C GLY A 227 -13.10 0.77 2.36
N MET A 228 -12.54 -0.32 1.82
CA MET A 228 -12.72 -1.68 2.34
C MET A 228 -11.54 -2.16 3.22
N ALA A 229 -10.87 -1.27 3.93
CA ALA A 229 -9.69 -1.61 4.75
C ALA A 229 -9.97 -2.71 5.78
N GLY A 230 -11.12 -2.65 6.46
CA GLY A 230 -11.56 -3.64 7.44
C GLY A 230 -12.11 -4.94 6.83
N VAL A 231 -12.52 -4.94 5.57
CA VAL A 231 -13.05 -6.10 4.85
C VAL A 231 -11.95 -7.05 4.40
N ARG A 232 -10.73 -6.54 4.24
CA ARG A 232 -9.53 -7.30 3.88
C ARG A 232 -9.63 -7.93 2.50
N MET A 233 -9.58 -7.13 1.45
CA MET A 233 -9.58 -7.59 0.06
C MET A 233 -8.49 -6.89 -0.75
N GLY A 234 -7.76 -7.65 -1.57
CA GLY A 234 -6.78 -7.19 -2.55
C GLY A 234 -6.62 -8.22 -3.66
N TYR A 235 -5.91 -7.88 -4.71
CA TYR A 235 -5.61 -8.80 -5.81
C TYR A 235 -4.24 -8.55 -6.41
N ALA A 236 -3.70 -9.61 -7.02
CA ALA A 236 -2.52 -9.58 -7.87
C ALA A 236 -2.92 -9.89 -9.31
N ILE A 237 -2.23 -9.29 -10.27
CA ILE A 237 -2.25 -9.66 -11.68
C ILE A 237 -0.83 -9.97 -12.11
N ALA A 238 -0.63 -11.15 -12.69
CA ALA A 238 0.65 -11.63 -13.19
C ALA A 238 0.43 -12.68 -14.29
N ASP A 239 1.54 -13.20 -14.84
CA ASP A 239 1.48 -14.40 -15.68
C ASP A 239 0.79 -15.55 -14.93
N SER A 240 0.08 -16.40 -15.69
CA SER A 240 -0.71 -17.51 -15.15
C SER A 240 0.14 -18.55 -14.40
N GLU A 241 1.40 -18.76 -14.74
CA GLU A 241 2.30 -19.68 -14.04
C GLU A 241 2.74 -19.10 -12.68
N ILE A 242 2.95 -17.78 -12.60
CA ILE A 242 3.21 -17.07 -11.34
C ILE A 242 2.00 -17.19 -10.43
N ILE A 243 0.80 -16.91 -10.96
CA ILE A 243 -0.46 -17.02 -10.21
C ILE A 243 -0.72 -18.45 -9.74
N ALA A 244 -0.47 -19.45 -10.58
CA ALA A 244 -0.61 -20.86 -10.21
C ALA A 244 0.35 -21.23 -9.07
N SER A 245 1.60 -20.78 -9.15
CA SER A 245 2.62 -21.00 -8.10
C SER A 245 2.21 -20.38 -6.77
N MET A 246 1.77 -19.12 -6.78
CA MET A 246 1.28 -18.42 -5.57
C MET A 246 -0.01 -19.06 -4.99
N SER A 247 -0.87 -19.60 -5.85
CA SER A 247 -2.11 -20.27 -5.44
C SER A 247 -1.84 -21.57 -4.66
N GLY A 248 -0.66 -22.16 -4.79
CA GLY A 248 -0.20 -23.30 -3.98
C GLY A 248 0.08 -22.94 -2.51
N CYS A 249 0.22 -21.65 -2.17
CA CYS A 249 0.41 -21.20 -0.81
C CYS A 249 -0.88 -21.39 0.01
N PRO A 250 -0.85 -22.01 1.21
CA PRO A 250 -2.04 -22.19 2.06
C PRO A 250 -2.79 -20.90 2.38
N ALA A 251 -2.09 -19.76 2.38
CA ALA A 251 -2.69 -18.44 2.60
C ALA A 251 -3.57 -17.95 1.43
N ALA A 252 -3.60 -18.63 0.29
CA ALA A 252 -4.39 -18.23 -0.88
C ALA A 252 -5.92 -18.32 -0.64
N TRP A 253 -6.38 -18.99 0.43
CA TRP A 253 -7.80 -19.25 0.71
C TRP A 253 -8.37 -18.40 1.85
N ASN A 254 -7.87 -17.20 2.01
CA ASN A 254 -8.15 -16.38 3.20
C ASN A 254 -9.13 -15.22 2.97
N VAL A 255 -9.83 -15.19 1.82
CA VAL A 255 -10.81 -14.14 1.51
C VAL A 255 -12.23 -14.65 1.72
N SER A 256 -12.96 -13.99 2.61
CA SER A 256 -14.36 -14.38 2.90
C SER A 256 -15.26 -14.12 1.70
N ILE A 257 -16.35 -14.92 1.59
CA ILE A 257 -17.35 -14.74 0.52
C ILE A 257 -17.99 -13.35 0.55
N MET A 258 -18.16 -12.77 1.74
CA MET A 258 -18.68 -11.41 1.89
C MET A 258 -17.71 -10.37 1.31
N ALA A 259 -16.41 -10.56 1.52
CA ALA A 259 -15.39 -9.67 0.94
C ALA A 259 -15.34 -9.77 -0.59
N GLN A 260 -15.47 -10.98 -1.14
CA GLN A 260 -15.49 -11.21 -2.59
C GLN A 260 -16.69 -10.51 -3.23
N LYS A 261 -17.89 -10.72 -2.70
CA LYS A 261 -19.12 -10.10 -3.22
C LYS A 261 -19.13 -8.59 -3.08
N ALA A 262 -18.67 -8.07 -1.94
CA ALA A 262 -18.52 -6.63 -1.72
C ALA A 262 -17.51 -6.00 -2.70
N ALA A 263 -16.43 -6.70 -3.03
CA ALA A 263 -15.43 -6.23 -3.99
C ALA A 263 -16.02 -6.09 -5.40
N ILE A 264 -16.88 -7.04 -5.82
CA ILE A 264 -17.61 -6.95 -7.09
C ILE A 264 -18.51 -5.70 -7.12
N ALA A 265 -19.27 -5.48 -6.05
CA ALA A 265 -20.13 -4.31 -5.94
C ALA A 265 -19.34 -2.99 -5.94
N ALA A 266 -18.21 -2.95 -5.21
CA ALA A 266 -17.33 -1.78 -5.15
C ALA A 266 -16.68 -1.46 -6.51
N LEU A 267 -16.22 -2.47 -7.26
CA LEU A 267 -15.66 -2.30 -8.60
C LEU A 267 -16.67 -1.70 -9.59
N ASN A 268 -17.95 -1.98 -9.40
CA ASN A 268 -19.05 -1.51 -10.24
C ASN A 268 -19.64 -0.16 -9.77
N ASP A 269 -19.21 0.37 -8.64
CA ASP A 269 -19.70 1.64 -8.11
C ASP A 269 -18.80 2.82 -8.49
N GLN A 270 -18.73 3.10 -9.79
CA GLN A 270 -17.86 4.15 -10.34
C GLN A 270 -18.21 5.54 -9.80
N GLU A 271 -19.49 5.80 -9.56
CA GLU A 271 -19.96 7.07 -8.99
C GLU A 271 -19.35 7.34 -7.60
N PHE A 272 -19.30 6.32 -6.74
CA PHE A 272 -18.66 6.44 -5.44
C PHE A 272 -17.14 6.62 -5.56
N ILE A 273 -16.48 5.89 -6.47
CA ILE A 273 -15.05 6.01 -6.71
C ILE A 273 -14.68 7.43 -7.16
N GLU A 274 -15.39 7.97 -8.14
CA GLU A 274 -15.17 9.34 -8.63
C GLU A 274 -15.44 10.37 -7.52
N TYR A 275 -16.53 10.23 -6.77
CA TYR A 275 -16.83 11.09 -5.62
C TYR A 275 -15.68 11.11 -4.61
N VAL A 276 -15.17 9.94 -4.21
CA VAL A 276 -14.05 9.84 -3.27
C VAL A 276 -12.79 10.47 -3.86
N LYS A 277 -12.45 10.15 -5.12
CA LYS A 277 -11.27 10.68 -5.79
C LYS A 277 -11.28 12.20 -5.85
N GLU A 278 -12.37 12.80 -6.31
CA GLU A 278 -12.50 14.26 -6.39
C GLU A 278 -12.32 14.95 -5.04
N ASN A 279 -12.94 14.42 -4.00
CA ASN A 279 -12.85 15.01 -2.68
C ASN A 279 -11.48 14.83 -2.03
N ILE A 280 -10.81 13.69 -2.24
CA ILE A 280 -9.42 13.49 -1.81
C ILE A 280 -8.48 14.45 -2.54
N VAL A 281 -8.66 14.67 -3.85
CA VAL A 281 -7.84 15.63 -4.61
C VAL A 281 -8.01 17.05 -4.04
N LYS A 282 -9.24 17.51 -3.85
CA LYS A 282 -9.53 18.83 -3.25
C LYS A 282 -8.94 18.97 -1.84
N GLY A 283 -9.11 17.94 -0.99
CA GLY A 283 -8.55 17.93 0.37
C GLY A 283 -7.02 17.93 0.38
N ARG A 284 -6.39 17.18 -0.53
CA ARG A 284 -4.93 17.13 -0.70
C ARG A 284 -4.37 18.51 -1.09
N GLU A 285 -4.99 19.16 -2.06
CA GLU A 285 -4.63 20.52 -2.48
C GLU A 285 -4.78 21.53 -1.33
N TYR A 286 -5.87 21.44 -0.58
CA TYR A 286 -6.11 22.28 0.58
C TYR A 286 -5.02 22.10 1.66
N ILE A 287 -4.75 20.85 2.08
CA ILE A 287 -3.74 20.54 3.10
C ILE A 287 -2.36 21.01 2.63
N THR A 288 -1.99 20.72 1.38
CA THR A 288 -0.69 21.13 0.82
C THR A 288 -0.52 22.63 0.91
N LYS A 289 -1.47 23.41 0.40
CA LYS A 289 -1.42 24.87 0.40
C LYS A 289 -1.30 25.45 1.82
N GLU A 290 -2.10 24.95 2.76
CA GLU A 290 -2.10 25.46 4.14
C GLU A 290 -0.79 25.12 4.86
N LEU A 291 -0.24 23.91 4.65
CA LEU A 291 1.05 23.52 5.23
C LEU A 291 2.20 24.36 4.68
N GLU A 292 2.22 24.65 3.38
CA GLU A 292 3.22 25.53 2.76
C GLU A 292 3.15 26.96 3.33
N GLN A 293 1.93 27.50 3.52
CA GLN A 293 1.74 28.80 4.18
C GLN A 293 2.23 28.81 5.65
N LEU A 294 2.16 27.67 6.32
CA LEU A 294 2.74 27.46 7.65
C LEU A 294 4.26 27.23 7.61
N GLY A 295 4.90 27.32 6.44
CA GLY A 295 6.34 27.17 6.26
C GLY A 295 6.84 25.73 6.36
N CYS A 296 5.96 24.75 6.17
CA CYS A 296 6.36 23.35 6.03
C CYS A 296 6.88 23.09 4.60
N LYS A 297 7.84 22.16 4.45
CA LYS A 297 8.18 21.60 3.13
C LYS A 297 7.22 20.46 2.84
N VAL A 298 6.41 20.57 1.80
CA VAL A 298 5.47 19.52 1.39
C VAL A 298 6.03 18.79 0.18
N PHE A 299 5.99 17.45 0.21
CA PHE A 299 6.38 16.63 -0.94
C PHE A 299 5.17 16.41 -1.88
N PRO A 300 5.39 16.38 -3.21
CA PRO A 300 4.32 16.15 -4.17
C PRO A 300 3.56 14.86 -3.88
N SER A 301 2.21 14.89 -3.90
CA SER A 301 1.41 13.72 -3.59
C SER A 301 0.53 13.28 -4.74
N GLN A 302 0.57 11.98 -5.06
CA GLN A 302 -0.38 11.28 -5.93
C GLN A 302 -1.17 10.19 -5.17
N THR A 303 -1.29 10.36 -3.83
CA THR A 303 -1.93 9.42 -2.92
C THR A 303 -3.14 10.03 -2.19
N SER A 304 -3.74 9.29 -1.24
CA SER A 304 -4.75 9.79 -0.32
C SER A 304 -4.16 10.40 0.97
N PHE A 305 -2.91 10.81 0.95
CA PHE A 305 -2.23 11.41 2.10
C PHE A 305 -1.18 12.41 1.63
N VAL A 306 -0.75 13.27 2.55
CA VAL A 306 0.31 14.27 2.33
C VAL A 306 1.50 13.93 3.21
N TYR A 307 2.69 13.95 2.65
CA TYR A 307 3.97 13.78 3.32
C TYR A 307 4.69 15.12 3.40
N PHE A 308 5.18 15.49 4.57
CA PHE A 308 5.71 16.84 4.77
C PHE A 308 6.73 16.92 5.91
N ASP A 309 7.66 17.85 5.78
CA ASP A 309 8.57 18.25 6.84
C ASP A 309 8.06 19.54 7.50
N ALA A 310 7.70 19.46 8.76
CA ALA A 310 7.34 20.61 9.59
C ALA A 310 8.55 21.27 10.26
N HIS A 311 9.78 20.90 9.88
CA HIS A 311 11.04 21.30 10.52
C HIS A 311 11.06 21.01 12.02
N ARG A 312 10.38 19.91 12.42
CA ARG A 312 10.25 19.43 13.81
C ARG A 312 10.39 17.91 13.82
N ASN A 313 10.72 17.39 14.99
CA ASN A 313 10.75 15.94 15.16
C ASN A 313 9.34 15.33 14.93
N PRO A 314 9.17 14.41 13.96
CA PRO A 314 7.85 13.89 13.59
C PRO A 314 7.14 13.16 14.73
N ALA A 315 7.88 12.44 15.59
CA ALA A 315 7.29 11.73 16.74
C ALA A 315 6.74 12.72 17.79
N LYS A 316 7.44 13.85 18.02
CA LYS A 316 6.94 14.91 18.91
C LYS A 316 5.70 15.58 18.33
N LEU A 317 5.69 15.85 17.02
CA LEU A 317 4.53 16.42 16.35
C LEU A 317 3.33 15.48 16.44
N MET A 318 3.52 14.18 16.27
CA MET A 318 2.49 13.16 16.49
C MET A 318 1.89 13.22 17.90
N ASP A 319 2.73 13.35 18.93
CA ASP A 319 2.29 13.45 20.32
C ASP A 319 1.51 14.74 20.60
N GLU A 320 1.92 15.85 19.98
CA GLU A 320 1.22 17.13 20.08
C GLU A 320 -0.14 17.09 19.37
N MET A 321 -0.21 16.48 18.17
CA MET A 321 -1.47 16.25 17.45
C MET A 321 -2.43 15.34 18.22
N ALA A 322 -1.91 14.32 18.88
CA ALA A 322 -2.73 13.42 19.70
C ALA A 322 -3.43 14.17 20.87
N LYS A 323 -2.83 15.25 21.41
CA LYS A 323 -3.47 16.11 22.41
C LYS A 323 -4.61 16.95 21.83
N GLU A 324 -4.57 17.22 20.54
CA GLU A 324 -5.66 17.87 19.79
C GLU A 324 -6.68 16.85 19.22
N ASN A 325 -6.66 15.58 19.71
CA ASN A 325 -7.50 14.47 19.27
C ASN A 325 -7.36 14.10 17.78
N ILE A 326 -6.20 14.31 17.19
CA ILE A 326 -5.88 13.93 15.81
C ILE A 326 -4.80 12.87 15.82
N ALA A 327 -5.10 11.72 15.22
CA ALA A 327 -4.13 10.65 14.99
C ALA A 327 -3.47 10.86 13.64
N MET A 328 -2.16 11.10 13.61
CA MET A 328 -1.38 11.20 12.37
C MET A 328 -0.28 10.14 12.30
N GLY A 329 0.29 9.94 11.12
CA GLY A 329 1.43 9.05 10.89
C GLY A 329 2.76 9.80 10.88
N ALA A 330 3.84 9.06 11.12
CA ALA A 330 5.21 9.54 10.96
C ALA A 330 6.11 8.44 10.38
N ALA A 331 7.11 8.87 9.64
CA ALA A 331 8.24 8.07 9.17
C ALA A 331 9.50 8.92 9.39
N GLU A 332 10.32 9.14 8.39
CA GLU A 332 11.38 10.14 8.43
C GLU A 332 10.82 11.56 8.62
N TYR A 333 9.72 11.84 7.92
CA TYR A 333 8.90 13.04 8.06
C TYR A 333 7.48 12.71 8.49
N SER A 334 6.66 13.72 8.61
CA SER A 334 5.26 13.60 9.02
C SER A 334 4.36 13.19 7.85
N ARG A 335 3.31 12.42 8.15
CA ARG A 335 2.33 11.99 7.16
C ARG A 335 0.92 12.15 7.71
N ILE A 336 0.04 12.75 6.93
CA ILE A 336 -1.36 12.94 7.26
C ILE A 336 -2.26 12.38 6.17
N SER A 337 -3.22 11.55 6.52
CA SER A 337 -4.26 11.09 5.59
C SER A 337 -5.19 12.23 5.24
N VAL A 338 -5.67 12.27 4.00
CA VAL A 338 -6.67 13.23 3.56
C VAL A 338 -8.07 12.66 3.85
N GLY A 339 -8.90 13.42 4.56
CA GLY A 339 -10.27 13.08 4.88
C GLY A 339 -11.28 14.08 4.31
N PRO A 340 -12.53 14.07 4.79
CA PRO A 340 -13.49 15.12 4.55
C PRO A 340 -12.93 16.49 4.91
N MET A 341 -13.45 17.53 4.26
CA MET A 341 -12.88 18.89 4.43
C MET A 341 -12.88 19.34 5.89
N GLU A 342 -13.86 18.93 6.67
CA GLU A 342 -13.97 19.24 8.09
C GLU A 342 -12.80 18.63 8.89
N GLU A 343 -12.41 17.38 8.59
CA GLU A 343 -11.25 16.73 9.23
C GLU A 343 -9.94 17.41 8.80
N ASN A 344 -9.83 17.79 7.53
CA ASN A 344 -8.66 18.50 7.00
C ASN A 344 -8.49 19.88 7.66
N GLN A 345 -9.60 20.60 7.88
CA GLN A 345 -9.61 21.90 8.56
C GLN A 345 -9.20 21.75 10.03
N LEU A 346 -9.74 20.77 10.75
CA LEU A 346 -9.34 20.50 12.14
C LEU A 346 -7.83 20.22 12.24
N PHE A 347 -7.28 19.45 11.31
CA PHE A 347 -5.84 19.21 11.26
C PHE A 347 -5.04 20.50 11.06
N ILE A 348 -5.44 21.37 10.14
CA ILE A 348 -4.75 22.64 9.88
C ILE A 348 -4.87 23.61 11.08
N GLU A 349 -6.01 23.68 11.74
CA GLU A 349 -6.18 24.47 12.97
C GLU A 349 -5.25 23.98 14.09
N ALA A 350 -5.16 22.66 14.28
CA ALA A 350 -4.22 22.07 15.23
C ALA A 350 -2.76 22.39 14.86
N MET A 351 -2.40 22.33 13.57
CA MET A 351 -1.05 22.71 13.08
C MET A 351 -0.75 24.19 13.39
N LYS A 352 -1.68 25.13 13.11
CA LYS A 352 -1.52 26.54 13.42
C LYS A 352 -1.24 26.76 14.91
N LYS A 353 -2.03 26.14 15.78
CA LYS A 353 -1.85 26.19 17.23
C LYS A 353 -0.50 25.64 17.69
N ILE A 354 -0.09 24.47 17.18
CA ILE A 354 1.16 23.80 17.57
C ILE A 354 2.38 24.57 17.07
N LEU A 355 2.31 25.20 15.89
CA LEU A 355 3.38 25.99 15.32
C LEU A 355 3.41 27.46 15.83
N GLY A 356 2.36 27.89 16.56
CA GLY A 356 2.26 29.28 17.10
C GLY A 356 2.03 30.32 16.00
N ARG A 357 1.27 29.97 14.99
CA ARG A 357 1.03 30.79 13.78
C ARG A 357 -0.44 31.01 13.54
#